data_0fa7a9b0d441c8c52a8eab94cbf5685e
#
_entry.id   0fa7a9b0d441c8c52a8eab94cbf5685e
#
_cell.length_a   1.000
_cell.length_b   1.000
_cell.length_c   1.000
_cell.angle_alpha   90.00
_cell.angle_beta   90.00
_cell.angle_gamma   90.00
#
_symmetry.space_group_name_H-M   'P 1'
#
loop_
_entity.id
_entity.type
_entity.pdbx_description
1 polymer ?
#
loop_
_entity_poly.entity_id
_entity_poly.type
_entity_poly.pdbx_seq_one_letter_code
_entity_poly.pdbx_strand_id
1 'polypeptide(L)'
;MQDKAMARTLTMHLSDAQAERLERFARNRNADLEQISIRLIDEALRMADHPAIEFRDSAVGRQAYLRGSSLAVWEVVMLVRERKGDAEATAAYLGWTVSRVEAALRYAAAYPEEIEAALRETMAVDADALRRLLPGTQVINIDMGDSHVPVGPVPGGERNRLDG
;
A
#
# COMPACT_ATOMS: atom_id res chain seq x y z
N MET A 1 21.45 16.93 4.07
CA MET A 1 22.62 16.17 3.57
C MET A 1 22.09 14.89 2.99
N GLN A 2 22.08 14.79 1.66
CA GLN A 2 21.72 13.53 0.99
C GLN A 2 22.91 12.59 1.16
N ASP A 3 22.69 11.53 1.92
CA ASP A 3 23.63 10.43 2.02
C ASP A 3 23.65 9.74 0.65
N LYS A 4 24.65 10.08 -0.15
CA LYS A 4 24.84 9.48 -1.46
C LYS A 4 25.23 8.03 -1.22
N ALA A 5 24.25 7.14 -1.33
CA ALA A 5 24.47 5.71 -1.19
C ALA A 5 25.63 5.28 -2.10
N MET A 6 26.78 5.01 -1.51
CA MET A 6 27.95 4.51 -2.25
C MET A 6 27.63 3.07 -2.68
N ALA A 7 27.56 2.85 -4.00
CA ALA A 7 27.45 1.51 -4.54
C ALA A 7 28.64 0.67 -4.05
N ARG A 8 28.35 -0.48 -3.46
CA ARG A 8 29.33 -1.46 -3.02
C ARG A 8 29.26 -2.69 -3.91
N THR A 9 30.39 -3.20 -4.32
CA THR A 9 30.43 -4.46 -5.08
C THR A 9 30.67 -5.61 -4.11
N LEU A 10 29.82 -6.65 -4.22
CA LEU A 10 29.98 -7.91 -3.51
C LEU A 10 30.17 -9.02 -4.54
N THR A 11 31.23 -9.80 -4.41
CA THR A 11 31.51 -10.97 -5.26
C THR A 11 31.13 -12.24 -4.50
N MET A 12 30.30 -13.09 -5.11
CA MET A 12 29.88 -14.37 -4.56
C MET A 12 30.24 -15.51 -5.51
N HIS A 13 30.66 -16.63 -4.95
CA HIS A 13 30.88 -17.86 -5.70
C HIS A 13 29.63 -18.76 -5.55
N LEU A 14 29.00 -19.05 -6.68
CA LEU A 14 27.86 -19.96 -6.76
C LEU A 14 28.33 -21.32 -7.28
N SER A 15 27.69 -22.38 -6.81
CA SER A 15 27.84 -23.69 -7.49
C SER A 15 27.09 -23.65 -8.83
N ASP A 16 27.46 -24.54 -9.75
CA ASP A 16 26.81 -24.64 -11.07
C ASP A 16 25.29 -24.76 -10.95
N ALA A 17 24.80 -25.60 -10.03
CA ALA A 17 23.37 -25.77 -9.77
C ALA A 17 22.67 -24.48 -9.27
N GLN A 18 23.36 -23.66 -8.47
CA GLN A 18 22.83 -22.36 -8.01
C GLN A 18 22.81 -21.35 -9.17
N ALA A 19 23.88 -21.29 -9.95
CA ALA A 19 23.96 -20.41 -11.11
C ALA A 19 22.85 -20.74 -12.13
N GLU A 20 22.69 -22.00 -12.52
CA GLU A 20 21.63 -22.44 -13.43
C GLU A 20 20.21 -22.12 -12.92
N ARG A 21 19.97 -22.28 -11.62
CA ARG A 21 18.68 -21.94 -11.02
C ARG A 21 18.42 -20.44 -11.09
N LEU A 22 19.40 -19.61 -10.80
CA LEU A 22 19.31 -18.16 -10.84
C LEU A 22 19.08 -17.66 -12.26
N GLU A 23 19.83 -18.17 -13.23
CA GLU A 23 19.66 -17.84 -14.65
C GLU A 23 18.26 -18.24 -15.17
N ARG A 24 17.80 -19.44 -14.84
CA ARG A 24 16.45 -19.89 -15.20
C ARG A 24 15.38 -18.99 -14.56
N PHE A 25 15.57 -18.57 -13.33
CA PHE A 25 14.66 -17.67 -12.63
C PHE A 25 14.60 -16.28 -13.30
N ALA A 26 15.75 -15.75 -13.72
CA ALA A 26 15.85 -14.49 -14.46
C ALA A 26 15.19 -14.58 -15.84
N ARG A 27 15.49 -15.63 -16.62
CA ARG A 27 14.89 -15.88 -17.94
C ARG A 27 13.38 -15.97 -17.87
N ASN A 28 12.82 -16.70 -16.90
CA ASN A 28 11.37 -16.85 -16.74
C ASN A 28 10.64 -15.54 -16.45
N ARG A 29 11.37 -14.53 -15.98
CA ARG A 29 10.84 -13.20 -15.66
C ARG A 29 11.24 -12.12 -16.67
N ASN A 30 11.93 -12.52 -17.73
CA ASN A 30 12.51 -11.61 -18.73
C ASN A 30 13.27 -10.45 -18.05
N ALA A 31 14.03 -10.78 -17.01
CA ALA A 31 14.77 -9.84 -16.17
C ALA A 31 16.29 -10.05 -16.32
N ASP A 32 17.04 -8.96 -16.13
CA ASP A 32 18.48 -9.02 -16.06
C ASP A 32 18.95 -9.80 -14.83
N LEU A 33 20.01 -10.60 -15.00
CA LEU A 33 20.56 -11.49 -13.96
C LEU A 33 21.04 -10.70 -12.74
N GLU A 34 21.71 -9.56 -12.96
CA GLU A 34 22.22 -8.71 -11.89
C GLU A 34 21.05 -8.11 -11.09
N GLN A 35 20.08 -7.51 -11.76
CA GLN A 35 18.92 -6.91 -11.14
C GLN A 35 18.09 -7.92 -10.34
N ILE A 36 17.90 -9.13 -10.89
CA ILE A 36 17.14 -10.16 -10.19
C ILE A 36 17.90 -10.67 -8.97
N SER A 37 19.23 -10.77 -9.05
CA SER A 37 20.05 -11.17 -7.92
C SER A 37 19.99 -10.17 -6.77
N ILE A 38 20.14 -8.88 -7.07
CA ILE A 38 20.00 -7.80 -6.09
C ILE A 38 18.63 -7.84 -5.43
N ARG A 39 17.56 -8.00 -6.21
CA ARG A 39 16.19 -8.09 -5.70
C ARG A 39 16.01 -9.28 -4.75
N LEU A 40 16.47 -10.46 -5.13
CA LEU A 40 16.34 -11.66 -4.30
C LEU A 40 17.08 -11.52 -2.98
N ILE A 41 18.25 -10.88 -2.98
CA ILE A 41 19.01 -10.61 -1.75
C ILE A 41 18.25 -9.60 -0.89
N ASP A 42 17.77 -8.50 -1.46
CA ASP A 42 17.00 -7.48 -0.76
C ASP A 42 15.73 -8.08 -0.12
N GLU A 43 14.94 -8.83 -0.88
CA GLU A 43 13.76 -9.51 -0.38
C GLU A 43 14.09 -10.49 0.76
N ALA A 44 15.18 -11.25 0.64
CA ALA A 44 15.61 -12.18 1.68
C ALA A 44 15.99 -11.45 2.98
N LEU A 45 16.70 -10.33 2.88
CA LEU A 45 17.05 -9.49 4.02
C LEU A 45 15.80 -8.88 4.67
N ARG A 46 14.90 -8.32 3.87
CA ARG A 46 13.63 -7.77 4.37
C ARG A 46 12.77 -8.82 5.07
N MET A 47 12.71 -10.05 4.54
CA MET A 47 11.99 -11.14 5.19
C MET A 47 12.67 -11.60 6.49
N ALA A 48 13.99 -11.47 6.61
CA ALA A 48 14.70 -11.74 7.85
C ALA A 48 14.38 -10.69 8.93
N ASP A 49 14.34 -9.40 8.54
CA ASP A 49 14.01 -8.30 9.44
C ASP A 49 12.51 -8.24 9.78
N HIS A 50 11.66 -8.68 8.84
CA HIS A 50 10.20 -8.70 8.96
C HIS A 50 9.63 -10.10 8.69
N PRO A 51 9.72 -11.05 9.65
CA PRO A 51 9.34 -12.45 9.42
C PRO A 51 7.87 -12.69 9.05
N ALA A 52 6.98 -11.73 9.37
CA ALA A 52 5.57 -11.76 9.00
C ALA A 52 5.32 -11.39 7.52
N ILE A 53 6.34 -10.96 6.79
CA ILE A 53 6.25 -10.52 5.40
C ILE A 53 6.78 -11.60 4.47
N GLU A 54 6.19 -11.68 3.28
CA GLU A 54 6.67 -12.46 2.14
C GLU A 54 6.42 -11.69 0.85
N PHE A 55 7.22 -11.97 -0.18
CA PHE A 55 7.07 -11.33 -1.49
C PHE A 55 6.38 -12.26 -2.48
N ARG A 56 5.37 -11.76 -3.18
CA ARG A 56 4.63 -12.50 -4.22
C ARG A 56 4.51 -11.68 -5.49
N ASP A 57 4.43 -12.37 -6.62
CA ASP A 57 4.07 -11.75 -7.89
C ASP A 57 2.57 -11.48 -7.91
N SER A 58 2.17 -10.30 -8.34
CA SER A 58 0.78 -9.87 -8.53
C SER A 58 0.58 -9.35 -9.95
N ALA A 59 -0.65 -9.00 -10.31
CA ALA A 59 -0.97 -8.41 -11.62
C ALA A 59 -0.26 -7.07 -11.88
N VAL A 60 0.10 -6.35 -10.82
CA VAL A 60 0.78 -5.05 -10.89
C VAL A 60 2.28 -5.16 -10.51
N GLY A 61 2.82 -6.37 -10.49
CA GLY A 61 4.21 -6.62 -10.17
C GLY A 61 4.43 -7.34 -8.84
N ARG A 62 5.67 -7.33 -8.38
CA ARG A 62 6.05 -8.01 -7.16
C ARG A 62 5.82 -7.12 -5.95
N GLN A 63 5.12 -7.64 -4.95
CA GLN A 63 4.67 -6.87 -3.79
C GLN A 63 4.89 -7.62 -2.47
N ALA A 64 4.98 -6.86 -1.38
CA ALA A 64 5.02 -7.39 -0.01
C ALA A 64 3.62 -7.76 0.48
N TYR A 65 3.46 -8.98 0.98
CA TYR A 65 2.23 -9.53 1.55
C TYR A 65 2.41 -9.94 3.01
N LEU A 66 1.34 -9.91 3.77
CA LEU A 66 1.33 -10.56 5.08
C LEU A 66 1.31 -12.07 4.87
N ARG A 67 2.32 -12.76 5.43
CA ARG A 67 2.49 -14.20 5.32
C ARG A 67 1.22 -14.95 5.74
N GLY A 68 0.78 -15.89 4.91
CA GLY A 68 -0.43 -16.66 5.16
C GLY A 68 -1.73 -15.85 5.03
N SER A 69 -1.73 -14.72 4.30
CA SER A 69 -2.94 -13.99 3.93
C SER A 69 -2.93 -13.66 2.44
N SER A 70 -4.07 -13.22 1.91
CA SER A 70 -4.18 -12.69 0.54
C SER A 70 -3.94 -11.18 0.46
N LEU A 71 -3.76 -10.50 1.60
CA LEU A 71 -3.61 -9.04 1.64
C LEU A 71 -2.15 -8.64 1.51
N ALA A 72 -1.89 -7.70 0.61
CA ALA A 72 -0.64 -6.97 0.53
C ALA A 72 -0.51 -6.00 1.72
N VAL A 73 0.72 -5.62 2.04
CA VAL A 73 0.96 -4.69 3.17
C VAL A 73 0.25 -3.34 2.94
N TRP A 74 0.28 -2.80 1.72
CA TRP A 74 -0.38 -1.53 1.41
C TRP A 74 -1.90 -1.59 1.61
N GLU A 75 -2.55 -2.73 1.35
CA GLU A 75 -3.99 -2.92 1.61
C GLU A 75 -4.31 -2.84 3.11
N VAL A 76 -3.46 -3.45 3.93
CA VAL A 76 -3.61 -3.35 5.40
C VAL A 76 -3.40 -1.93 5.88
N VAL A 77 -2.40 -1.21 5.34
CA VAL A 77 -2.15 0.20 5.65
C VAL A 77 -3.35 1.06 5.27
N MET A 78 -3.94 0.84 4.10
CA MET A 78 -5.15 1.54 3.65
C MET A 78 -6.31 1.31 4.64
N LEU A 79 -6.56 0.06 5.02
CA LEU A 79 -7.60 -0.27 5.99
C LEU A 79 -7.39 0.36 7.37
N VAL A 80 -6.13 0.50 7.80
CA VAL A 80 -5.80 1.21 9.06
C VAL A 80 -6.07 2.71 8.92
N ARG A 81 -5.70 3.33 7.79
CA ARG A 81 -5.98 4.76 7.51
C ARG A 81 -7.47 5.05 7.48
N GLU A 82 -8.28 4.22 6.84
CA GLU A 82 -9.76 4.33 6.84
C GLU A 82 -10.36 4.29 8.25
N ARG A 83 -9.69 3.59 9.17
CA ARG A 83 -10.08 3.49 10.60
C ARG A 83 -9.32 4.46 11.50
N LYS A 84 -8.88 5.60 10.93
CA LYS A 84 -8.22 6.70 11.67
C LYS A 84 -6.95 6.27 12.42
N GLY A 85 -6.24 5.25 11.92
CA GLY A 85 -5.03 4.72 12.52
C GLY A 85 -5.27 3.64 13.59
N ASP A 86 -6.51 3.18 13.77
CA ASP A 86 -6.86 2.20 14.79
C ASP A 86 -6.51 0.78 14.33
N ALA A 87 -5.39 0.25 14.85
CA ALA A 87 -4.92 -1.09 14.57
C ALA A 87 -5.81 -2.18 15.21
N GLU A 88 -6.41 -1.92 16.37
CA GLU A 88 -7.29 -2.88 17.07
C GLU A 88 -8.60 -3.04 16.30
N ALA A 89 -9.23 -1.94 15.88
CA ALA A 89 -10.42 -1.97 15.04
C ALA A 89 -10.15 -2.64 13.68
N THR A 90 -8.96 -2.43 13.09
CA THR A 90 -8.56 -3.08 11.85
C THR A 90 -8.36 -4.60 12.05
N ALA A 91 -7.71 -5.00 13.13
CA ALA A 91 -7.52 -6.40 13.47
C ALA A 91 -8.86 -7.11 13.70
N ALA A 92 -9.78 -6.50 14.44
CA ALA A 92 -11.13 -7.02 14.65
C ALA A 92 -11.89 -7.18 13.33
N TYR A 93 -11.82 -6.20 12.43
CA TYR A 93 -12.44 -6.26 11.11
C TYR A 93 -11.90 -7.39 10.24
N LEU A 94 -10.58 -7.63 10.28
CA LEU A 94 -9.91 -8.68 9.50
C LEU A 94 -10.01 -10.07 10.14
N GLY A 95 -10.46 -10.16 11.38
CA GLY A 95 -10.41 -11.39 12.18
C GLY A 95 -8.96 -11.81 12.52
N TRP A 96 -8.07 -10.84 12.69
CA TRP A 96 -6.65 -11.02 12.96
C TRP A 96 -6.28 -10.62 14.38
N THR A 97 -5.07 -11.00 14.80
CA THR A 97 -4.44 -10.44 16.00
C THR A 97 -3.92 -9.03 15.71
N VAL A 98 -3.93 -8.16 16.72
CA VAL A 98 -3.37 -6.80 16.62
C VAL A 98 -1.91 -6.84 16.19
N SER A 99 -1.13 -7.78 16.75
CA SER A 99 0.29 -7.95 16.41
C SER A 99 0.55 -8.21 14.93
N ARG A 100 -0.41 -8.82 14.23
CA ARG A 100 -0.31 -9.06 12.79
C ARG A 100 -0.51 -7.77 11.99
N VAL A 101 -1.45 -6.93 12.38
CA VAL A 101 -1.64 -5.59 11.79
C VAL A 101 -0.42 -4.70 12.07
N GLU A 102 0.09 -4.73 13.30
CA GLU A 102 1.31 -3.99 13.66
C GLU A 102 2.54 -4.45 12.87
N ALA A 103 2.64 -5.73 12.51
CA ALA A 103 3.73 -6.20 11.66
C ALA A 103 3.69 -5.56 10.26
N ALA A 104 2.49 -5.38 9.70
CA ALA A 104 2.32 -4.63 8.44
C ALA A 104 2.73 -3.16 8.60
N LEU A 105 2.32 -2.52 9.70
CA LEU A 105 2.66 -1.12 9.96
C LEU A 105 4.17 -0.92 10.19
N ARG A 106 4.85 -1.85 10.89
CA ARG A 106 6.31 -1.80 11.04
C ARG A 106 7.04 -1.92 9.70
N TYR A 107 6.59 -2.81 8.82
CA TYR A 107 7.14 -2.91 7.47
C TYR A 107 6.91 -1.62 6.68
N ALA A 108 5.69 -1.09 6.70
CA ALA A 108 5.35 0.15 6.01
C ALA A 108 6.15 1.36 6.52
N ALA A 109 6.45 1.41 7.82
CA ALA A 109 7.31 2.44 8.40
C ALA A 109 8.78 2.32 7.96
N ALA A 110 9.26 1.09 7.70
CA ALA A 110 10.61 0.84 7.21
C ALA A 110 10.72 1.13 5.69
N TYR A 111 9.65 0.93 4.92
CA TYR A 111 9.63 1.08 3.46
C TYR A 111 8.47 1.99 2.99
N PRO A 112 8.42 3.25 3.45
CA PRO A 112 7.29 4.14 3.19
C PRO A 112 7.11 4.46 1.71
N GLU A 113 8.20 4.63 0.96
CA GLU A 113 8.14 4.97 -0.48
C GLU A 113 7.48 3.86 -1.31
N GLU A 114 7.75 2.59 -0.98
CA GLU A 114 7.14 1.43 -1.64
C GLU A 114 5.63 1.40 -1.39
N ILE A 115 5.21 1.61 -0.15
CA ILE A 115 3.80 1.57 0.23
C ILE A 115 3.03 2.74 -0.37
N GLU A 116 3.59 3.96 -0.33
CA GLU A 116 2.95 5.13 -0.94
C GLU A 116 2.89 5.02 -2.47
N ALA A 117 3.88 4.39 -3.10
CA ALA A 117 3.83 4.13 -4.55
C ALA A 117 2.69 3.15 -4.89
N ALA A 118 2.55 2.05 -4.15
CA ALA A 118 1.49 1.07 -4.35
C ALA A 118 0.09 1.68 -4.13
N LEU A 119 -0.07 2.51 -3.11
CA LEU A 119 -1.32 3.23 -2.84
C LEU A 119 -1.68 4.19 -3.98
N ARG A 120 -0.72 4.99 -4.48
CA ARG A 120 -0.94 5.90 -5.61
C ARG A 120 -1.32 5.17 -6.89
N GLU A 121 -0.65 4.06 -7.19
CA GLU A 121 -0.93 3.25 -8.37
C GLU A 121 -2.35 2.67 -8.35
N THR A 122 -2.79 2.17 -7.20
CA THR A 122 -4.14 1.64 -7.01
C THR A 122 -5.20 2.73 -7.19
N MET A 123 -4.99 3.90 -6.58
CA MET A 123 -5.91 5.04 -6.75
C MET A 123 -5.99 5.53 -8.20
N ALA A 124 -4.89 5.49 -8.94
CA ALA A 124 -4.87 5.86 -10.36
C ALA A 124 -5.66 4.87 -11.22
N VAL A 125 -5.53 3.56 -10.94
CA VAL A 125 -6.28 2.51 -11.65
C VAL A 125 -7.78 2.64 -11.39
N ASP A 126 -8.19 2.88 -10.16
CA ASP A 126 -9.60 3.08 -9.80
C ASP A 126 -10.18 4.33 -10.48
N ALA A 127 -9.44 5.44 -10.51
CA ALA A 127 -9.85 6.66 -11.19
C ALA A 127 -10.00 6.46 -12.71
N ASP A 128 -9.11 5.70 -13.35
CA ASP A 128 -9.18 5.40 -14.78
C ASP A 128 -10.31 4.41 -15.11
N ALA A 129 -10.57 3.44 -14.24
CA ALA A 129 -11.71 2.54 -14.34
C ALA A 129 -13.04 3.32 -14.25
N LEU A 130 -13.16 4.25 -13.31
CA LEU A 130 -14.32 5.14 -13.18
C LEU A 130 -14.50 6.03 -14.41
N ARG A 131 -13.42 6.62 -14.97
CA ARG A 131 -13.49 7.46 -16.18
C ARG A 131 -13.97 6.67 -17.40
N ARG A 132 -13.59 5.38 -17.52
CA ARG A 132 -14.05 4.50 -18.61
C ARG A 132 -15.52 4.13 -18.49
N LEU A 133 -16.01 3.95 -17.26
CA LEU A 133 -17.41 3.60 -16.98
C LEU A 133 -18.37 4.79 -17.06
N LEU A 134 -17.87 6.00 -16.83
CA LEU A 134 -18.64 7.24 -16.80
C LEU A 134 -18.01 8.32 -17.70
N PRO A 135 -18.04 8.16 -19.04
CA PRO A 135 -17.49 9.15 -19.95
C PRO A 135 -18.27 10.46 -19.79
N GLY A 136 -17.56 11.53 -19.42
CA GLY A 136 -18.13 12.88 -19.22
C GLY A 136 -18.29 13.32 -17.76
N THR A 137 -17.92 12.48 -16.80
CA THR A 137 -17.95 12.84 -15.37
C THR A 137 -16.59 13.37 -14.92
N GLN A 138 -16.55 14.57 -14.34
CA GLN A 138 -15.35 15.05 -13.63
C GLN A 138 -15.32 14.43 -12.24
N VAL A 139 -14.25 13.71 -11.94
CA VAL A 139 -13.97 13.26 -10.55
C VAL A 139 -13.44 14.47 -9.78
N ILE A 140 -14.27 15.05 -8.93
CA ILE A 140 -13.84 16.10 -8.00
C ILE A 140 -13.41 15.41 -6.72
N ASN A 141 -12.11 15.41 -6.44
CA ASN A 141 -11.62 15.06 -5.12
C ASN A 141 -12.04 16.15 -4.14
N ILE A 142 -13.08 15.91 -3.37
CA ILE A 142 -13.44 16.77 -2.25
C ILE A 142 -12.51 16.36 -1.10
N ASP A 143 -11.47 17.13 -0.88
CA ASP A 143 -10.71 17.08 0.35
C ASP A 143 -11.63 17.57 1.49
N MET A 144 -12.16 16.65 2.27
CA MET A 144 -12.98 16.95 3.45
C MET A 144 -12.08 17.38 4.61
N GLY A 145 -11.25 18.38 4.38
CA GLY A 145 -10.61 19.15 5.44
C GLY A 145 -11.69 19.89 6.20
N ASP A 146 -11.70 19.65 7.48
CA ASP A 146 -12.48 20.26 8.59
C ASP A 146 -13.30 21.50 8.21
N SER A 147 -14.47 21.31 7.64
CA SER A 147 -15.42 22.40 7.39
C SER A 147 -16.36 22.50 8.55
N HIS A 148 -15.97 23.33 9.54
CA HIS A 148 -16.90 23.93 10.49
C HIS A 148 -17.92 24.75 9.70
N VAL A 149 -19.10 24.18 9.47
CA VAL A 149 -20.27 24.92 8.92
C VAL A 149 -20.83 25.78 10.01
N PRO A 150 -20.78 27.13 9.93
CA PRO A 150 -21.48 27.97 10.89
C PRO A 150 -22.99 27.82 10.64
N VAL A 151 -23.70 27.33 11.64
CA VAL A 151 -25.17 27.31 11.65
C VAL A 151 -25.65 28.77 11.75
N GLY A 152 -26.07 29.32 10.62
CA GLY A 152 -26.73 30.61 10.58
C GLY A 152 -28.13 30.54 11.22
N PRO A 153 -28.64 31.65 11.80
CA PRO A 153 -29.91 31.67 12.51
C PRO A 153 -31.07 31.40 11.55
N VAL A 154 -31.96 30.50 11.97
CA VAL A 154 -33.21 30.18 11.29
C VAL A 154 -34.15 31.42 11.30
N PRO A 155 -34.62 31.92 10.17
CA PRO A 155 -35.59 33.01 10.17
C PRO A 155 -36.93 32.54 10.76
N GLY A 156 -37.39 33.31 11.76
CA GLY A 156 -38.62 33.05 12.50
C GLY A 156 -39.86 33.03 11.61
N GLY A 157 -40.64 31.96 11.73
CA GLY A 157 -41.95 31.86 11.10
C GLY A 157 -42.92 32.86 11.68
N GLU A 158 -43.43 33.73 10.82
CA GLU A 158 -44.58 34.60 11.10
C GLU A 158 -45.81 33.77 11.42
N ARG A 159 -46.33 33.98 12.61
CA ARG A 159 -47.67 33.49 13.00
C ARG A 159 -48.69 34.32 12.31
N ASN A 160 -49.36 33.76 11.33
CA ASN A 160 -50.59 34.37 10.74
C ASN A 160 -51.72 34.15 11.71
N ARG A 161 -52.18 35.27 12.31
CA ARG A 161 -53.41 35.40 13.14
C ARG A 161 -54.53 35.66 12.16
N LEU A 162 -55.46 34.73 12.00
CA LEU A 162 -56.77 35.00 11.40
C LEU A 162 -57.81 35.08 12.52
N ASP A 163 -58.21 36.30 12.79
CA ASP A 163 -59.45 36.60 13.46
C ASP A 163 -60.60 36.49 12.45
N GLY A 164 -61.74 35.90 12.89
CA GLY A 164 -62.96 35.82 12.13
C GLY A 164 -63.94 34.82 12.75
#